data_3cb66d3a20108cef864ed56a1a127b7b
#
_entry.id   3cb66d3a20108cef864ed56a1a127b7b
#
_cell.length_a   1.000
_cell.length_b   1.000
_cell.length_c   1.000
_cell.angle_alpha   90.00
_cell.angle_beta   90.00
_cell.angle_gamma   90.00
#
_symmetry.space_group_name_H-M   'P 1'
#
loop_
_entity.id
_entity.type
_entity.pdbx_description
1 polymer ?
#
loop_
_entity_poly.entity_id
_entity_poly.type
_entity_poly.pdbx_seq_one_letter_code
_entity_poly.pdbx_strand_id
1 'polypeptide(L)'
;MEHYDVIVIGAGHAGLEAANICDKYGLKTALITKNQSDLGKLSCNPSIGGVGKTHIASEVDILGGVICKIGDKSAIHYRVLNLSKGPAVWGVRAQIDRDLYAKNMQKYIKTSKIELIEDEAINLSLIHI
;
A
#
# COMPACT_ATOMS: atom_id res chain seq x y z
N MET A 1 12.42 -25.05 -8.86
CA MET A 1 12.38 -24.07 -7.76
C MET A 1 12.20 -22.70 -8.38
N GLU A 2 11.16 -21.97 -8.01
CA GLU A 2 10.98 -20.63 -8.54
C GLU A 2 11.92 -19.66 -7.81
N HIS A 3 12.49 -18.72 -8.56
CA HIS A 3 13.37 -17.68 -8.04
C HIS A 3 12.69 -16.33 -8.17
N TYR A 4 12.77 -15.53 -7.12
CA TYR A 4 12.35 -14.13 -7.07
C TYR A 4 13.53 -13.28 -6.64
N ASP A 5 13.57 -12.05 -7.17
CA ASP A 5 14.52 -11.04 -6.71
C ASP A 5 14.11 -10.50 -5.32
N VAL A 6 12.79 -10.39 -5.11
CA VAL A 6 12.22 -9.91 -3.85
C VAL A 6 10.97 -10.71 -3.50
N ILE A 7 10.87 -11.09 -2.22
CA ILE A 7 9.67 -11.68 -1.63
C ILE A 7 9.18 -10.74 -0.53
N VAL A 8 7.95 -10.26 -0.67
CA VAL A 8 7.28 -9.41 0.32
C VAL A 8 6.27 -10.26 1.09
N ILE A 9 6.37 -10.28 2.41
CA ILE A 9 5.47 -11.03 3.28
C ILE A 9 4.49 -10.06 3.96
N GLY A 10 3.21 -10.21 3.64
CA GLY A 10 2.12 -9.39 4.14
C GLY A 10 1.65 -8.34 3.15
N ALA A 11 0.35 -8.35 2.82
CA ALA A 11 -0.30 -7.47 1.86
C ALA A 11 -1.00 -6.27 2.51
N GLY A 12 -0.50 -5.81 3.65
CA GLY A 12 -0.86 -4.50 4.23
C GLY A 12 -0.25 -3.35 3.42
N HIS A 13 -0.54 -2.11 3.80
CA HIS A 13 -0.09 -0.92 3.05
C HIS A 13 1.43 -0.88 2.82
N ALA A 14 2.22 -1.22 3.85
CA ALA A 14 3.69 -1.25 3.72
C ALA A 14 4.16 -2.31 2.71
N GLY A 15 3.58 -3.52 2.76
CA GLY A 15 3.92 -4.57 1.80
C GLY A 15 3.49 -4.24 0.38
N LEU A 16 2.33 -3.62 0.20
CA LEU A 16 1.86 -3.17 -1.11
C LEU A 16 2.78 -2.10 -1.71
N GLU A 17 3.26 -1.14 -0.92
CA GLU A 17 4.23 -0.15 -1.38
C GLU A 17 5.59 -0.78 -1.71
N ALA A 18 6.07 -1.71 -0.87
CA ALA A 18 7.31 -2.43 -1.14
C ALA A 18 7.23 -3.25 -2.43
N ALA A 19 6.16 -4.02 -2.61
CA ALA A 19 5.96 -4.79 -3.83
C ALA A 19 5.81 -3.90 -5.07
N ASN A 20 5.05 -2.80 -4.95
CA ASN A 20 4.86 -1.83 -6.03
C ASN A 20 6.18 -1.21 -6.51
N ILE A 21 7.06 -0.81 -5.60
CA ILE A 21 8.32 -0.19 -6.01
C ILE A 21 9.27 -1.22 -6.64
N CYS A 22 9.30 -2.45 -6.13
CA CYS A 22 10.08 -3.53 -6.71
C CYS A 22 9.63 -3.86 -8.15
N ASP A 23 8.32 -3.95 -8.39
CA ASP A 23 7.76 -4.15 -9.74
C ASP A 23 8.13 -3.01 -10.69
N LYS A 24 8.09 -1.76 -10.22
CA LYS A 24 8.50 -0.59 -11.01
C LYS A 24 9.98 -0.61 -11.40
N TYR A 25 10.84 -1.16 -10.56
CA TYR A 25 12.26 -1.38 -10.90
C TYR A 25 12.48 -2.61 -11.77
N GLY A 26 11.43 -3.32 -12.13
CA GLY A 26 11.51 -4.50 -13.00
C GLY A 26 12.03 -5.77 -12.29
N LEU A 27 12.00 -5.78 -10.96
CA LEU A 27 12.38 -6.93 -10.17
C LEU A 27 11.27 -7.99 -10.17
N LYS A 28 11.64 -9.26 -10.32
CA LYS A 28 10.68 -10.37 -10.17
C LYS A 28 10.25 -10.46 -8.71
N THR A 29 9.02 -10.03 -8.44
CA THR A 29 8.52 -9.82 -7.08
C THR A 29 7.37 -10.76 -6.76
N ALA A 30 7.45 -11.47 -5.63
CA ALA A 30 6.33 -12.19 -5.03
C ALA A 30 5.78 -11.41 -3.83
N LEU A 31 4.45 -11.36 -3.72
CA LEU A 31 3.73 -10.84 -2.57
C LEU A 31 2.93 -11.96 -1.91
N ILE A 32 3.31 -12.33 -0.69
CA ILE A 32 2.68 -13.41 0.07
C ILE A 32 1.64 -12.83 1.02
N THR A 33 0.44 -13.36 1.02
CA THR A 33 -0.64 -13.00 1.94
C THR A 33 -1.49 -14.21 2.30
N LYS A 34 -2.03 -14.24 3.53
CA LYS A 34 -2.93 -15.33 3.95
C LYS A 34 -4.24 -15.36 3.16
N ASN A 35 -4.75 -14.19 2.79
CA ASN A 35 -5.98 -14.06 2.02
C ASN A 35 -5.86 -12.92 1.00
N GLN A 36 -6.26 -13.17 -0.22
CA GLN A 36 -6.32 -12.12 -1.26
C GLN A 36 -7.32 -11.00 -0.90
N SER A 37 -8.33 -11.30 -0.09
CA SER A 37 -9.29 -10.31 0.41
C SER A 37 -8.67 -9.28 1.35
N ASP A 38 -7.48 -9.54 1.88
CA ASP A 38 -6.78 -8.62 2.80
C ASP A 38 -5.95 -7.55 2.06
N LEU A 39 -5.81 -7.69 0.74
CA LEU A 39 -5.14 -6.71 -0.12
C LEU A 39 -5.81 -5.33 -0.01
N GLY A 40 -5.06 -4.36 0.50
CA GLY A 40 -5.55 -3.00 0.65
C GLY A 40 -6.62 -2.81 1.73
N LYS A 41 -6.76 -3.75 2.66
CA LYS A 41 -7.73 -3.63 3.73
C LYS A 41 -7.39 -2.48 4.68
N LEU A 42 -8.31 -1.53 4.79
CA LEU A 42 -8.24 -0.45 5.78
C LEU A 42 -8.76 -0.97 7.12
N SER A 43 -7.87 -1.55 7.93
CA SER A 43 -8.22 -2.22 9.19
C SER A 43 -8.68 -1.28 10.30
N CYS A 44 -8.23 -0.02 10.28
CA CYS A 44 -8.58 0.97 11.29
C CYS A 44 -9.64 1.96 10.74
N ASN A 45 -9.29 3.22 10.61
CA ASN A 45 -10.17 4.23 10.05
C ASN A 45 -10.18 4.18 8.52
N PRO A 46 -11.34 4.38 7.87
CA PRO A 46 -11.42 4.46 6.41
C PRO A 46 -10.89 5.81 5.92
N SER A 47 -9.63 6.10 6.17
CA SER A 47 -9.02 7.38 5.80
C SER A 47 -7.53 7.28 5.52
N ILE A 48 -7.08 8.06 4.57
CA ILE A 48 -5.67 8.26 4.24
C ILE A 48 -5.30 9.70 4.55
N GLY A 49 -4.13 9.91 5.14
CA GLY A 49 -3.67 11.20 5.58
C GLY A 49 -4.02 11.53 7.03
N GLY A 50 -3.61 12.72 7.46
CA GLY A 50 -3.69 13.21 8.82
C GLY A 50 -2.40 13.91 9.24
N VAL A 51 -2.33 14.42 10.46
CA VAL A 51 -1.15 15.12 10.97
C VAL A 51 0.06 14.17 10.96
N GLY A 52 1.15 14.58 10.33
CA GLY A 52 2.34 13.74 10.12
C GLY A 52 2.18 12.70 9.00
N LYS A 53 1.10 11.93 9.00
CA LYS A 53 0.84 10.89 7.98
C LYS A 53 0.76 11.44 6.56
N THR A 54 0.14 12.63 6.36
CA THR A 54 0.03 13.23 5.04
C THR A 54 1.39 13.57 4.44
N HIS A 55 2.32 14.06 5.24
CA HIS A 55 3.66 14.42 4.78
C HIS A 55 4.39 13.19 4.23
N ILE A 56 4.40 12.10 5.01
CA ILE A 56 5.02 10.84 4.58
C ILE A 56 4.29 10.25 3.37
N ALA A 57 2.96 10.27 3.36
CA ALA A 57 2.17 9.75 2.25
C ALA A 57 2.44 10.53 0.95
N SER A 58 2.62 11.86 1.03
CA SER A 58 2.97 12.69 -0.12
C SER A 58 4.37 12.39 -0.66
N GLU A 59 5.34 12.14 0.22
CA GLU A 59 6.69 11.72 -0.19
C GLU A 59 6.66 10.37 -0.91
N VAL A 60 5.92 9.41 -0.37
CA VAL A 60 5.72 8.10 -1.00
C VAL A 60 5.03 8.23 -2.37
N ASP A 61 4.03 9.10 -2.49
CA ASP A 61 3.32 9.37 -3.74
C ASP A 61 4.24 9.95 -4.82
N ILE A 62 5.07 10.95 -4.46
CA ILE A 62 6.07 11.55 -5.36
C ILE A 62 7.06 10.50 -5.87
N LEU A 63 7.44 9.55 -5.03
CA LEU A 63 8.29 8.42 -5.40
C LEU A 63 7.54 7.34 -6.21
N GLY A 64 6.28 7.57 -6.50
CA GLY A 64 5.47 6.68 -7.32
C GLY A 64 4.71 5.62 -6.53
N GLY A 65 4.42 5.88 -5.26
CA GLY A 65 3.60 5.01 -4.41
C GLY A 65 2.20 4.75 -4.95
N VAL A 66 1.57 3.74 -4.43
CA VAL A 66 0.25 3.28 -4.90
C VAL A 66 -0.89 3.68 -3.96
N ILE A 67 -0.60 3.87 -2.66
CA ILE A 67 -1.62 4.12 -1.63
C ILE A 67 -2.40 5.41 -1.92
N CYS A 68 -1.71 6.52 -2.18
CA CYS A 68 -2.37 7.78 -2.48
C CYS A 68 -3.13 7.72 -3.80
N LYS A 69 -2.53 7.14 -4.83
CA LYS A 69 -3.16 6.96 -6.15
C LYS A 69 -4.46 6.16 -6.09
N ILE A 70 -4.50 5.09 -5.30
CA ILE A 70 -5.72 4.30 -5.10
C ILE A 70 -6.66 5.01 -4.13
N GLY A 71 -6.11 5.71 -3.14
CA GLY A 71 -6.86 6.56 -2.22
C GLY A 71 -7.70 7.61 -2.94
N ASP A 72 -7.10 8.35 -3.85
CA ASP A 72 -7.80 9.37 -4.65
C ASP A 72 -8.94 8.79 -5.48
N LYS A 73 -8.76 7.58 -6.04
CA LYS A 73 -9.80 6.88 -6.79
C LYS A 73 -10.96 6.37 -5.93
N SER A 74 -10.76 6.33 -4.63
CA SER A 74 -11.71 5.77 -3.66
C SER A 74 -12.15 6.78 -2.61
N ALA A 75 -11.72 8.04 -2.76
CA ALA A 75 -12.04 9.10 -1.81
C ALA A 75 -13.50 9.54 -1.95
N ILE A 76 -14.16 9.67 -0.81
CA ILE A 76 -15.52 10.22 -0.69
C ILE A 76 -15.47 11.70 -0.37
N HIS A 77 -14.52 12.10 0.48
CA HIS A 77 -14.41 13.46 0.98
C HIS A 77 -12.97 13.79 1.40
N TYR A 78 -12.58 15.05 1.20
CA TYR A 78 -11.31 15.57 1.66
C TYR A 78 -11.51 16.66 2.72
N ARG A 79 -10.65 16.67 3.72
CA ARG A 79 -10.62 17.70 4.75
C ARG A 79 -9.18 18.09 5.06
N VAL A 80 -8.94 19.41 5.15
CA VAL A 80 -7.68 19.91 5.68
C VAL A 80 -7.78 20.00 7.21
N LEU A 81 -6.86 19.36 7.90
CA LEU A 81 -6.76 19.36 9.36
C LEU A 81 -5.85 20.49 9.82
N ASN A 82 -6.06 20.97 11.04
CA ASN A 82 -5.24 21.96 11.73
C ASN A 82 -5.15 23.35 11.03
N LEU A 83 -6.18 23.75 10.31
CA LEU A 83 -6.20 25.04 9.63
C LEU A 83 -5.88 26.21 10.57
N SER A 84 -6.32 26.15 11.83
CA SER A 84 -6.08 27.18 12.85
C SER A 84 -4.67 27.15 13.47
N LYS A 85 -3.85 26.16 13.15
CA LYS A 85 -2.52 25.93 13.78
C LYS A 85 -1.35 26.37 12.90
N GLY A 86 -1.62 26.84 11.70
CA GLY A 86 -0.62 27.30 10.74
C GLY A 86 -0.17 26.25 9.72
N PRO A 87 0.43 26.70 8.60
CA PRO A 87 0.72 25.85 7.44
C PRO A 87 1.64 24.65 7.72
N ALA A 88 2.57 24.79 8.67
CA ALA A 88 3.52 23.75 9.00
C ALA A 88 2.88 22.43 9.52
N VAL A 89 1.66 22.52 10.03
CA VAL A 89 0.91 21.35 10.57
C VAL A 89 -0.39 21.08 9.83
N TRP A 90 -0.60 21.72 8.68
CA TRP A 90 -1.72 21.38 7.82
C TRP A 90 -1.54 19.97 7.26
N GLY A 91 -2.58 19.19 7.30
CA GLY A 91 -2.58 17.85 6.75
C GLY A 91 -3.89 17.57 6.03
N VAL A 92 -3.80 17.11 4.80
CA VAL A 92 -4.98 16.65 4.06
C VAL A 92 -5.36 15.26 4.56
N ARG A 93 -6.64 15.04 4.81
CA ARG A 93 -7.21 13.75 5.14
C ARG A 93 -8.29 13.41 4.15
N ALA A 94 -8.12 12.31 3.44
CA ALA A 94 -9.13 11.73 2.58
C ALA A 94 -9.96 10.72 3.36
N GLN A 95 -11.28 10.87 3.34
CA GLN A 95 -12.22 9.83 3.77
C GLN A 95 -12.39 8.85 2.60
N ILE A 96 -12.23 7.56 2.86
CA ILE A 96 -12.14 6.54 1.83
C ILE A 96 -13.35 5.58 1.91
N ASP A 97 -13.90 5.23 0.77
CA ASP A 97 -14.77 4.07 0.63
C ASP A 97 -13.89 2.80 0.73
N ARG A 98 -14.08 2.03 1.80
CA ARG A 98 -13.26 0.85 2.10
C ARG A 98 -13.34 -0.22 1.02
N ASP A 99 -14.54 -0.48 0.55
CA ASP A 99 -14.78 -1.57 -0.40
C ASP A 99 -14.25 -1.20 -1.78
N LEU A 100 -14.46 0.05 -2.17
CA LEU A 100 -13.93 0.59 -3.43
C LEU A 100 -12.40 0.63 -3.41
N TYR A 101 -11.79 1.02 -2.28
CA TYR A 101 -10.35 1.03 -2.11
C TYR A 101 -9.75 -0.36 -2.24
N ALA A 102 -10.31 -1.34 -1.53
CA ALA A 102 -9.86 -2.73 -1.60
C ALA A 102 -9.99 -3.29 -3.02
N LYS A 103 -11.13 -3.07 -3.69
CA LYS A 103 -11.35 -3.46 -5.08
C LYS A 103 -10.33 -2.83 -6.05
N ASN A 104 -10.09 -1.53 -5.90
CA ASN A 104 -9.13 -0.81 -6.74
C ASN A 104 -7.71 -1.30 -6.51
N MET A 105 -7.32 -1.57 -5.27
CA MET A 105 -6.01 -2.12 -4.92
C MET A 105 -5.82 -3.53 -5.49
N GLN A 106 -6.80 -4.41 -5.29
CA GLN A 106 -6.79 -5.77 -5.86
C GLN A 106 -6.68 -5.74 -7.38
N LYS A 107 -7.43 -4.85 -8.04
CA LYS A 107 -7.34 -4.66 -9.49
C LYS A 107 -5.94 -4.20 -9.90
N TYR A 108 -5.36 -3.25 -9.16
CA TYR A 108 -4.02 -2.75 -9.43
C TYR A 108 -2.97 -3.86 -9.37
N ILE A 109 -2.96 -4.64 -8.29
CA ILE A 109 -2.02 -5.76 -8.12
C ILE A 109 -2.21 -6.81 -9.23
N LYS A 110 -3.45 -7.17 -9.57
CA LYS A 110 -3.74 -8.13 -10.66
C LYS A 110 -3.27 -7.66 -12.04
N THR A 111 -3.13 -6.36 -12.26
CA THR A 111 -2.64 -5.79 -13.53
C THR A 111 -1.15 -5.49 -13.52
N SER A 112 -0.48 -5.63 -12.38
CA SER A 112 0.97 -5.53 -12.22
C SER A 112 1.65 -6.85 -12.57
N LYS A 113 2.99 -6.87 -12.54
CA LYS A 113 3.79 -8.09 -12.71
C LYS A 113 4.09 -8.77 -11.39
N ILE A 114 3.53 -8.28 -10.28
CA ILE A 114 3.68 -8.86 -8.95
C ILE A 114 2.95 -10.19 -8.90
N GLU A 115 3.68 -11.25 -8.55
CA GLU A 115 3.08 -12.55 -8.34
C GLU A 115 2.46 -12.62 -6.94
N LEU A 116 1.14 -12.77 -6.90
CA LEU A 116 0.39 -12.86 -5.65
C LEU A 116 0.29 -14.32 -5.23
N ILE A 117 0.86 -14.64 -4.07
CA ILE A 117 0.84 -15.99 -3.48
C ILE A 117 -0.05 -15.95 -2.23
N GLU A 118 -1.11 -16.75 -2.26
CA GLU A 118 -2.00 -16.92 -1.09
C GLU A 118 -1.48 -18.06 -0.23
N ASP A 119 -0.68 -17.71 0.78
CA ASP A 119 -0.05 -18.67 1.69
C ASP A 119 0.40 -18.00 2.98
N GLU A 120 0.86 -18.78 3.95
CA GLU A 120 1.41 -18.32 5.21
C GLU A 120 2.91 -18.61 5.30
N ALA A 121 3.71 -17.58 5.54
CA ALA A 121 5.13 -17.76 5.84
C ALA A 121 5.30 -18.29 7.27
N ILE A 122 5.68 -19.55 7.40
CA ILE A 122 5.85 -20.22 8.70
C ILE A 122 7.30 -20.26 9.18
N ASN A 123 8.26 -20.14 8.29
CA ASN A 123 9.67 -20.16 8.62
C ASN A 123 10.49 -19.39 7.59
N LEU A 124 11.56 -18.76 8.03
CA LEU A 124 12.55 -18.12 7.19
C LEU A 124 13.91 -18.74 7.49
N SER A 125 14.54 -19.32 6.49
CA SER A 125 15.86 -19.92 6.60
C SER A 125 16.87 -19.12 5.77
N LEU A 126 17.95 -18.70 6.41
CA LEU A 126 19.13 -18.17 5.72
C LEU A 126 20.07 -19.34 5.45
N ILE A 127 20.24 -19.67 4.18
CA ILE A 127 21.20 -20.68 3.76
C ILE A 127 22.54 -19.96 3.67
N HIS A 128 23.49 -20.33 4.51
CA HIS A 128 24.88 -19.94 4.33
C HIS A 128 25.45 -20.72 3.15
N ILE A 129 25.75 -19.99 2.12
CA ILE A 129 26.48 -20.51 0.97
C ILE A 129 27.98 -20.43 1.28
#